data_ee3d5cee4dfb23ba6ed92401ca27c8ef
#
_entry.id   ee3d5cee4dfb23ba6ed92401ca27c8ef
#
_cell.length_a   1.000
_cell.length_b   1.000
_cell.length_c   1.000
_cell.angle_alpha   90.00
_cell.angle_beta   90.00
_cell.angle_gamma   90.00
#
_symmetry.space_group_name_H-M   'P 1'
#
loop_
_entity.id
_entity.type
_entity.pdbx_description
1 polymer ?
#
loop_
_entity_poly.entity_id
_entity_poly.type
_entity_poly.pdbx_seq_one_letter_code
_entity_poly.pdbx_strand_id
1 'polypeptide(L)'
;MDKIKIKDLEVFANHGVFPEENTLGQKFIVSADLYTDTRKAGKTDDLTVSIHYGEVSAFIEVWLKKHTYKLLESAAENLAEELLLKYPGMRAIRLEIKKPWAPIRLPLKTVSVEIERAKHTVYIAMGSNMGDREKYIKDAVKMLDSVRGCTVKTVSDLIETPPYGVTDQDDFLNGCLELETLLTPRELLGELNRIEAEAGRERIVHWGPRTLDLDIIFYDDITVQEKDL
;
A
#
# COMPACT_ATOMS: atom_id res chain seq x y z
N MET A 1 15.56 -8.46 -7.95
CA MET A 1 15.24 -7.02 -8.13
C MET A 1 16.47 -6.21 -7.73
N ASP A 2 16.84 -5.17 -8.51
CA ASP A 2 17.96 -4.30 -8.17
C ASP A 2 17.59 -3.35 -7.04
N LYS A 3 18.60 -2.71 -6.42
CA LYS A 3 18.34 -1.74 -5.36
C LYS A 3 19.43 -0.67 -5.25
N ILE A 4 19.00 0.54 -4.92
CA ILE A 4 19.84 1.64 -4.50
C ILE A 4 19.85 1.67 -2.97
N LYS A 5 21.02 1.84 -2.34
CA LYS A 5 21.15 1.78 -0.89
C LYS A 5 21.56 3.14 -0.31
N ILE A 6 20.78 3.60 0.65
CA ILE A 6 21.15 4.68 1.56
C ILE A 6 21.55 4.01 2.88
N LYS A 7 22.77 4.27 3.36
CA LYS A 7 23.27 3.65 4.59
C LYS A 7 23.62 4.71 5.61
N ASP A 8 23.09 4.49 6.82
CA ASP A 8 23.41 5.23 8.04
C ASP A 8 23.29 6.77 7.86
N LEU A 9 22.19 7.23 7.22
CA LEU A 9 21.83 8.64 7.16
C LEU A 9 21.52 9.13 8.59
N GLU A 10 22.30 10.08 9.09
CA GLU A 10 22.08 10.67 10.41
C GLU A 10 21.05 11.78 10.33
N VAL A 11 20.01 11.70 11.18
CA VAL A 11 18.95 12.70 11.29
C VAL A 11 18.74 13.04 12.77
N PHE A 12 18.65 14.34 13.09
CA PHE A 12 18.23 14.77 14.43
C PHE A 12 16.73 15.07 14.41
N ALA A 13 15.96 14.35 15.25
CA ALA A 13 14.50 14.40 15.26
C ALA A 13 13.92 14.17 16.66
N ASN A 14 12.58 14.31 16.79
CA ASN A 14 11.88 14.39 18.07
C ASN A 14 10.88 13.24 18.24
N HIS A 15 11.37 11.98 18.16
CA HIS A 15 10.52 10.78 18.35
C HIS A 15 10.82 10.09 19.67
N GLY A 16 9.80 9.61 20.34
CA GLY A 16 9.89 8.82 21.56
C GLY A 16 8.65 8.92 22.42
N VAL A 17 8.59 8.04 23.42
CA VAL A 17 7.48 7.95 24.37
C VAL A 17 7.56 9.03 25.45
N PHE A 18 8.79 9.38 25.86
CA PHE A 18 9.02 10.35 26.93
C PHE A 18 8.90 11.80 26.40
N PRO A 19 8.25 12.70 27.16
CA PRO A 19 8.12 14.12 26.77
C PRO A 19 9.49 14.79 26.50
N GLU A 20 10.52 14.40 27.23
CA GLU A 20 11.88 14.93 27.07
C GLU A 20 12.46 14.62 25.68
N GLU A 21 12.17 13.42 25.15
CA GLU A 21 12.60 13.02 23.79
C GLU A 21 11.93 13.87 22.71
N ASN A 22 10.66 14.22 22.93
CA ASN A 22 9.90 15.06 22.01
C ASN A 22 10.31 16.53 22.07
N THR A 23 10.84 17.00 23.21
CA THR A 23 11.27 18.38 23.42
C THR A 23 12.74 18.59 23.02
N LEU A 24 13.63 17.74 23.51
CA LEU A 24 15.07 17.87 23.31
C LEU A 24 15.53 17.29 21.97
N GLY A 25 14.83 16.27 21.49
CA GLY A 25 15.24 15.51 20.31
C GLY A 25 16.48 14.65 20.54
N GLN A 26 16.80 13.84 19.56
CA GLN A 26 18.01 13.01 19.56
C GLN A 26 18.41 12.58 18.15
N LYS A 27 19.58 11.96 18.05
CA LYS A 27 20.05 11.37 16.79
C LYS A 27 19.31 10.07 16.50
N PHE A 28 18.82 9.97 15.26
CA PHE A 28 18.39 8.76 14.60
C PHE A 28 19.33 8.44 13.43
N ILE A 29 19.43 7.16 13.10
CA ILE A 29 20.21 6.70 11.94
C ILE A 29 19.28 5.90 11.07
N VAL A 30 19.16 6.31 9.79
CA VAL A 30 18.23 5.70 8.83
C VAL A 30 19.01 5.00 7.73
N SER A 31 18.69 3.75 7.48
CA SER A 31 19.17 3.00 6.32
C SER A 31 17.97 2.57 5.47
N ALA A 32 18.09 2.70 4.16
CA ALA A 32 17.04 2.34 3.21
C ALA A 32 17.61 1.60 1.99
N ASP A 33 17.07 0.42 1.71
CA ASP A 33 17.25 -0.28 0.44
C ASP A 33 16.05 0.04 -0.46
N LEU A 34 16.25 0.80 -1.54
CA LEU A 34 15.21 1.24 -2.48
C LEU A 34 15.19 0.29 -3.67
N TYR A 35 14.21 -0.59 -3.73
CA TYR A 35 14.09 -1.60 -4.79
C TYR A 35 13.48 -1.00 -6.06
N THR A 36 14.21 -1.10 -7.17
CA THR A 36 13.83 -0.53 -8.46
C THR A 36 14.50 -1.30 -9.60
N ASP A 37 14.09 -1.06 -10.85
CA ASP A 37 14.82 -1.52 -12.03
C ASP A 37 15.86 -0.48 -12.42
N THR A 38 17.14 -0.80 -12.23
CA THR A 38 18.26 0.10 -12.57
C THR A 38 18.75 -0.06 -14.01
N ARG A 39 18.24 -1.04 -14.76
CA ARG A 39 18.77 -1.42 -16.08
C ARG A 39 18.69 -0.28 -17.09
N LYS A 40 17.56 0.44 -17.13
CA LYS A 40 17.38 1.56 -18.06
C LYS A 40 18.35 2.68 -17.76
N ALA A 41 18.41 3.11 -16.50
CA ALA A 41 19.34 4.14 -16.05
C ALA A 41 20.81 3.75 -16.31
N GLY A 42 21.20 2.50 -16.02
CA GLY A 42 22.54 2.01 -16.26
C GLY A 42 22.95 1.92 -17.74
N LYS A 43 21.97 1.84 -18.66
CA LYS A 43 22.24 1.85 -20.11
C LYS A 43 22.24 3.24 -20.73
N THR A 44 21.48 4.17 -20.18
CA THR A 44 21.27 5.50 -20.78
C THR A 44 22.01 6.61 -20.06
N ASP A 45 22.55 6.35 -18.85
CA ASP A 45 23.14 7.35 -17.95
C ASP A 45 22.18 8.53 -17.69
N ASP A 46 20.88 8.26 -17.64
CA ASP A 46 19.81 9.24 -17.48
C ASP A 46 19.20 9.14 -16.09
N LEU A 47 19.37 10.19 -15.28
CA LEU A 47 18.84 10.26 -13.92
C LEU A 47 17.29 10.28 -13.89
N THR A 48 16.63 10.75 -14.95
CA THR A 48 15.18 10.88 -14.99
C THR A 48 14.45 9.53 -14.96
N VAL A 49 15.16 8.45 -15.28
CA VAL A 49 14.64 7.06 -15.26
C VAL A 49 15.21 6.26 -14.08
N SER A 50 15.79 6.93 -13.08
CA SER A 50 16.31 6.35 -11.84
C SER A 50 15.63 6.97 -10.62
N ILE A 51 15.93 6.43 -9.44
CA ILE A 51 15.58 7.07 -8.17
C ILE A 51 16.74 7.95 -7.72
N HIS A 52 16.50 9.25 -7.59
CA HIS A 52 17.49 10.20 -7.10
C HIS A 52 17.67 10.05 -5.58
N TYR A 53 18.65 9.26 -5.16
CA TYR A 53 18.91 8.97 -3.74
C TYR A 53 19.19 10.23 -2.90
N GLY A 54 19.74 11.30 -3.48
CA GLY A 54 19.94 12.59 -2.80
C GLY A 54 18.60 13.25 -2.43
N GLU A 55 17.61 13.23 -3.33
CA GLU A 55 16.26 13.73 -3.06
C GLU A 55 15.55 12.85 -2.02
N VAL A 56 15.71 11.52 -2.11
CA VAL A 56 15.17 10.59 -1.10
C VAL A 56 15.76 10.88 0.27
N SER A 57 17.08 11.07 0.37
CA SER A 57 17.76 11.38 1.64
C SER A 57 17.27 12.70 2.23
N ALA A 58 17.16 13.74 1.41
CA ALA A 58 16.63 15.03 1.84
C ALA A 58 15.15 14.92 2.29
N PHE A 59 14.35 14.13 1.57
CA PHE A 59 12.95 13.87 1.95
C PHE A 59 12.87 13.17 3.32
N ILE A 60 13.65 12.10 3.54
CA ILE A 60 13.72 11.39 4.82
C ILE A 60 14.04 12.35 5.97
N GLU A 61 15.07 13.19 5.79
CA GLU A 61 15.48 14.16 6.81
C GLU A 61 14.35 15.14 7.15
N VAL A 62 13.79 15.79 6.13
CA VAL A 62 12.71 16.78 6.30
C VAL A 62 11.48 16.14 6.94
N TRP A 63 11.11 14.94 6.48
CA TRP A 63 9.92 14.24 6.94
C TRP A 63 10.03 13.84 8.42
N LEU A 64 11.16 13.25 8.84
CA LEU A 64 11.40 12.88 10.24
C LEU A 64 11.46 14.10 11.17
N LYS A 65 11.99 15.23 10.71
CA LYS A 65 12.00 16.48 11.49
C LYS A 65 10.60 17.11 11.65
N LYS A 66 9.74 16.91 10.64
CA LYS A 66 8.39 17.51 10.61
C LYS A 66 7.38 16.75 11.48
N HIS A 67 7.55 15.45 11.64
CA HIS A 67 6.61 14.58 12.33
C HIS A 67 7.20 14.10 13.66
N THR A 68 6.35 13.87 14.65
CA THR A 68 6.74 13.30 15.95
C THR A 68 5.91 12.06 16.23
N TYR A 69 6.58 10.92 16.38
CA TYR A 69 5.96 9.63 16.70
C TYR A 69 6.45 9.11 18.05
N LYS A 70 5.56 8.47 18.80
CA LYS A 70 5.94 7.79 20.04
C LYS A 70 6.77 6.52 19.77
N LEU A 71 6.42 5.79 18.71
CA LEU A 71 6.99 4.50 18.35
C LEU A 71 7.84 4.61 17.08
N LEU A 72 8.98 3.92 17.05
CA LEU A 72 9.79 3.79 15.83
C LEU A 72 9.05 3.04 14.73
N GLU A 73 8.21 2.07 15.11
CA GLU A 73 7.34 1.33 14.21
C GLU A 73 6.43 2.28 13.42
N SER A 74 5.79 3.23 14.10
CA SER A 74 4.93 4.21 13.44
C SER A 74 5.72 5.15 12.55
N ALA A 75 6.91 5.57 12.96
CA ALA A 75 7.78 6.41 12.15
C ALA A 75 8.23 5.66 10.88
N ALA A 76 8.62 4.38 11.03
CA ALA A 76 9.07 3.56 9.91
C ALA A 76 7.93 3.27 8.92
N GLU A 77 6.74 2.88 9.42
CA GLU A 77 5.57 2.58 8.60
C GLU A 77 5.15 3.76 7.73
N ASN A 78 4.90 4.89 8.37
CA ASN A 78 4.44 6.08 7.65
C ASN A 78 5.51 6.64 6.70
N LEU A 79 6.79 6.59 7.07
CA LEU A 79 7.86 7.03 6.18
C LEU A 79 8.00 6.11 4.95
N ALA A 80 7.90 4.80 5.13
CA ALA A 80 7.96 3.84 4.03
C ALA A 80 6.81 4.03 3.04
N GLU A 81 5.59 4.22 3.55
CA GLU A 81 4.41 4.51 2.73
C GLU A 81 4.61 5.81 1.91
N GLU A 82 5.01 6.89 2.55
CA GLU A 82 5.25 8.17 1.88
C GLU A 82 6.31 8.08 0.78
N LEU A 83 7.39 7.32 1.03
CA LEU A 83 8.43 7.10 0.04
C LEU A 83 7.92 6.30 -1.16
N LEU A 84 7.14 5.23 -0.93
CA LEU A 84 6.56 4.43 -2.00
C LEU A 84 5.55 5.21 -2.84
N LEU A 85 4.75 6.07 -2.20
CA LEU A 85 3.79 6.94 -2.90
C LEU A 85 4.50 8.03 -3.71
N LYS A 86 5.51 8.66 -3.12
CA LYS A 86 6.21 9.80 -3.73
C LYS A 86 7.08 9.40 -4.92
N TYR A 87 7.66 8.21 -4.90
CA TYR A 87 8.60 7.76 -5.93
C TYR A 87 8.01 6.58 -6.73
N PRO A 88 7.32 6.83 -7.85
CA PRO A 88 6.62 5.78 -8.63
C PRO A 88 7.55 4.64 -9.10
N GLY A 89 8.82 4.96 -9.38
CA GLY A 89 9.85 3.97 -9.75
C GLY A 89 10.30 3.04 -8.62
N MET A 90 9.94 3.35 -7.37
CA MET A 90 10.22 2.50 -6.21
C MET A 90 9.13 1.42 -6.11
N ARG A 91 9.53 0.15 -6.24
CA ARG A 91 8.62 -1.00 -6.14
C ARG A 91 8.48 -1.53 -4.72
N ALA A 92 9.58 -1.47 -3.97
CA ALA A 92 9.62 -1.86 -2.57
C ALA A 92 10.70 -1.06 -1.83
N ILE A 93 10.59 -1.04 -0.52
CA ILE A 93 11.58 -0.45 0.38
C ILE A 93 11.80 -1.37 1.58
N ARG A 94 13.08 -1.57 1.95
CA ARG A 94 13.48 -2.03 3.27
C ARG A 94 14.04 -0.85 4.03
N LEU A 95 13.42 -0.49 5.11
CA LEU A 95 13.72 0.72 5.90
C LEU A 95 14.07 0.32 7.32
N GLU A 96 15.24 0.78 7.79
CA GLU A 96 15.68 0.62 9.19
C GLU A 96 15.83 2.00 9.83
N ILE A 97 15.21 2.20 11.00
CA ILE A 97 15.41 3.39 11.84
C ILE A 97 16.04 2.94 13.15
N LYS A 98 17.28 3.38 13.39
CA LYS A 98 18.06 3.13 14.60
C LYS A 98 17.94 4.31 15.55
N LYS A 99 17.89 4.01 16.85
CA LYS A 99 17.86 4.97 17.96
C LYS A 99 19.04 4.69 18.90
N PRO A 100 20.26 5.23 18.59
CA PRO A 100 21.47 4.94 19.35
C PRO A 100 21.40 5.42 20.81
N TRP A 101 20.65 6.50 21.06
CA TRP A 101 20.51 7.11 22.38
C TRP A 101 19.17 6.79 23.03
N ALA A 102 18.66 5.58 22.79
CA ALA A 102 17.43 5.12 23.47
C ALA A 102 17.59 5.22 24.99
N PRO A 103 16.63 5.81 25.72
CA PRO A 103 16.75 6.03 27.18
C PRO A 103 16.54 4.73 27.96
N ILE A 104 17.39 3.75 27.73
CA ILE A 104 17.41 2.44 28.35
C ILE A 104 18.58 2.40 29.35
N ARG A 105 18.31 2.05 30.60
CA ARG A 105 19.32 2.00 31.67
C ARG A 105 20.19 0.74 31.62
N LEU A 106 20.50 0.25 30.42
CA LEU A 106 21.33 -0.93 30.18
C LEU A 106 22.34 -0.62 29.06
N PRO A 107 23.55 -1.18 29.11
CA PRO A 107 24.53 -1.00 28.06
C PRO A 107 24.07 -1.70 26.79
N LEU A 108 23.83 -0.94 25.74
CA LEU A 108 23.49 -1.43 24.40
C LEU A 108 24.05 -0.47 23.35
N LYS A 109 24.25 -0.96 22.14
CA LYS A 109 24.76 -0.16 21.03
C LYS A 109 23.67 0.70 20.39
N THR A 110 22.50 0.13 20.17
CA THR A 110 21.35 0.78 19.54
C THR A 110 20.10 -0.08 19.70
N VAL A 111 18.94 0.54 19.57
CA VAL A 111 17.67 -0.12 19.28
C VAL A 111 17.28 0.25 17.86
N SER A 112 16.70 -0.66 17.08
CA SER A 112 16.18 -0.37 15.75
C SER A 112 14.88 -1.09 15.46
N VAL A 113 14.13 -0.50 14.53
CA VAL A 113 13.02 -1.13 13.83
C VAL A 113 13.37 -1.22 12.36
N GLU A 114 13.24 -2.39 11.78
CA GLU A 114 13.43 -2.64 10.36
C GLU A 114 12.14 -3.23 9.80
N ILE A 115 11.65 -2.66 8.68
CA ILE A 115 10.44 -3.11 7.98
C ILE A 115 10.71 -3.24 6.49
N GLU A 116 9.93 -4.08 5.82
CA GLU A 116 9.84 -4.14 4.36
C GLU A 116 8.41 -3.84 3.93
N ARG A 117 8.25 -2.95 2.93
CA ARG A 117 6.98 -2.61 2.31
C ARG A 117 7.14 -2.60 0.80
N ALA A 118 6.08 -3.01 0.09
CA ALA A 118 6.10 -3.12 -1.36
C ALA A 118 4.78 -2.66 -1.97
N LYS A 119 4.82 -2.32 -3.25
CA LYS A 119 3.63 -2.22 -4.09
C LYS A 119 3.27 -3.61 -4.57
N HIS A 120 2.00 -3.95 -4.45
CA HIS A 120 1.44 -5.23 -4.83
C HIS A 120 0.58 -5.09 -6.08
N THR A 121 0.60 -6.10 -6.94
CA THR A 121 -0.30 -6.18 -8.10
C THR A 121 -1.46 -7.11 -7.75
N VAL A 122 -2.68 -6.60 -7.88
CA VAL A 122 -3.89 -7.33 -7.50
C VAL A 122 -4.87 -7.32 -8.67
N TYR A 123 -5.52 -8.45 -8.91
CA TYR A 123 -6.64 -8.55 -9.86
C TYR A 123 -7.94 -8.74 -9.08
N ILE A 124 -8.92 -7.88 -9.38
CA ILE A 124 -10.22 -7.86 -8.71
C ILE A 124 -11.31 -8.13 -9.74
N ALA A 125 -12.14 -9.17 -9.50
CA ALA A 125 -13.37 -9.36 -10.23
C ALA A 125 -14.41 -8.36 -9.75
N MET A 126 -15.21 -7.86 -10.67
CA MET A 126 -16.33 -6.94 -10.41
C MET A 126 -17.58 -7.50 -11.06
N GLY A 127 -18.69 -7.54 -10.31
CA GLY A 127 -19.97 -8.02 -10.82
C GLY A 127 -21.15 -7.22 -10.28
N SER A 128 -22.20 -7.09 -11.10
CA SER A 128 -23.47 -6.46 -10.71
C SER A 128 -24.61 -7.04 -11.54
N ASN A 129 -25.76 -7.32 -10.91
CA ASN A 129 -26.97 -7.71 -11.63
C ASN A 129 -28.25 -7.00 -11.14
N MET A 130 -28.12 -5.91 -10.39
CA MET A 130 -29.25 -5.12 -9.90
C MET A 130 -29.09 -3.64 -10.26
N GLY A 131 -30.18 -2.98 -10.61
CA GLY A 131 -30.21 -1.54 -10.82
C GLY A 131 -29.33 -1.07 -11.99
N ASP A 132 -28.62 0.04 -11.81
CA ASP A 132 -27.69 0.59 -12.81
C ASP A 132 -26.31 -0.08 -12.67
N ARG A 133 -26.22 -1.32 -13.19
CA ARG A 133 -25.06 -2.23 -13.09
C ARG A 133 -23.76 -1.54 -13.52
N GLU A 134 -23.78 -0.86 -14.67
CA GLU A 134 -22.59 -0.22 -15.23
C GLU A 134 -22.12 0.95 -14.34
N LYS A 135 -23.07 1.71 -13.81
CA LYS A 135 -22.77 2.82 -12.91
C LYS A 135 -22.13 2.32 -11.61
N TYR A 136 -22.69 1.26 -10.99
CA TYR A 136 -22.12 0.70 -9.76
C TYR A 136 -20.67 0.24 -9.95
N ILE A 137 -20.38 -0.46 -11.05
CA ILE A 137 -19.01 -0.90 -11.37
C ILE A 137 -18.08 0.30 -11.61
N LYS A 138 -18.50 1.29 -12.41
CA LYS A 138 -17.69 2.48 -12.67
C LYS A 138 -17.44 3.32 -11.42
N ASP A 139 -18.41 3.43 -10.54
CA ASP A 139 -18.25 4.16 -9.29
C ASP A 139 -17.32 3.41 -8.33
N ALA A 140 -17.41 2.07 -8.26
CA ALA A 140 -16.49 1.25 -7.50
C ALA A 140 -15.03 1.40 -7.95
N VAL A 141 -14.77 1.42 -9.25
CA VAL A 141 -13.44 1.67 -9.83
C VAL A 141 -12.89 3.02 -9.37
N LYS A 142 -13.69 4.09 -9.43
CA LYS A 142 -13.27 5.43 -8.95
C LYS A 142 -13.02 5.45 -7.45
N MET A 143 -13.86 4.79 -6.67
CA MET A 143 -13.69 4.70 -5.22
C MET A 143 -12.40 3.99 -4.86
N LEU A 144 -12.10 2.85 -5.49
CA LEU A 144 -10.84 2.14 -5.32
C LEU A 144 -9.62 3.00 -5.69
N ASP A 145 -9.68 3.71 -6.81
CA ASP A 145 -8.58 4.60 -7.26
C ASP A 145 -8.38 5.79 -6.31
N SER A 146 -9.40 6.14 -5.53
CA SER A 146 -9.33 7.20 -4.51
C SER A 146 -8.79 6.73 -3.15
N VAL A 147 -8.70 5.42 -2.92
CA VAL A 147 -8.14 4.86 -1.69
C VAL A 147 -6.64 5.15 -1.64
N ARG A 148 -6.17 5.71 -0.52
CA ARG A 148 -4.75 5.98 -0.34
C ARG A 148 -3.93 4.69 -0.47
N GLY A 149 -2.89 4.73 -1.28
CA GLY A 149 -2.05 3.56 -1.55
C GLY A 149 -2.60 2.62 -2.63
N CYS A 150 -3.73 2.95 -3.25
CA CYS A 150 -4.30 2.23 -4.38
C CYS A 150 -4.16 3.04 -5.67
N THR A 151 -3.96 2.36 -6.78
CA THR A 151 -3.96 2.95 -8.14
C THR A 151 -4.50 1.91 -9.12
N VAL A 152 -5.63 2.20 -9.77
CA VAL A 152 -6.18 1.35 -10.82
C VAL A 152 -5.33 1.51 -12.08
N LYS A 153 -4.75 0.40 -12.57
CA LYS A 153 -3.89 0.39 -13.77
C LYS A 153 -4.67 0.16 -15.04
N THR A 154 -5.56 -0.83 -15.01
CA THR A 154 -6.32 -1.27 -16.18
C THR A 154 -7.68 -1.78 -15.74
N VAL A 155 -8.69 -1.55 -16.56
CA VAL A 155 -10.04 -2.11 -16.40
C VAL A 155 -10.39 -2.83 -17.70
N SER A 156 -10.90 -4.07 -17.61
CA SER A 156 -11.36 -4.82 -18.77
C SER A 156 -12.64 -4.23 -19.36
N ASP A 157 -13.00 -4.67 -20.57
CA ASP A 157 -14.36 -4.53 -21.06
C ASP A 157 -15.33 -5.26 -20.13
N LEU A 158 -16.56 -4.78 -20.04
CA LEU A 158 -17.64 -5.40 -19.30
C LEU A 158 -18.39 -6.37 -20.20
N ILE A 159 -18.69 -7.58 -19.68
CA ILE A 159 -19.40 -8.63 -20.40
C ILE A 159 -20.66 -9.04 -19.64
N GLU A 160 -21.73 -9.34 -20.36
CA GLU A 160 -22.93 -9.96 -19.76
C GLU A 160 -22.75 -11.46 -19.65
N THR A 161 -23.15 -12.01 -18.50
CA THR A 161 -23.12 -13.46 -18.25
C THR A 161 -24.39 -13.90 -17.55
N PRO A 162 -24.94 -15.09 -17.88
CA PRO A 162 -26.08 -15.62 -17.16
C PRO A 162 -25.71 -15.93 -15.70
N PRO A 163 -26.68 -15.86 -14.78
CA PRO A 163 -26.46 -16.16 -13.37
C PRO A 163 -26.09 -17.63 -13.17
N TYR A 164 -25.17 -17.87 -12.21
CA TYR A 164 -24.79 -19.23 -11.77
C TYR A 164 -25.49 -19.60 -10.47
N GLY A 165 -25.96 -20.83 -10.36
CA GLY A 165 -26.62 -21.38 -9.15
C GLY A 165 -28.11 -21.01 -9.09
N VAL A 166 -28.47 -19.84 -8.57
CA VAL A 166 -29.86 -19.34 -8.59
C VAL A 166 -30.09 -18.66 -9.94
N THR A 167 -30.91 -19.26 -10.81
CA THR A 167 -31.12 -18.78 -12.18
C THR A 167 -32.33 -17.85 -12.34
N ASP A 168 -33.14 -17.69 -11.30
CA ASP A 168 -34.28 -16.77 -11.30
C ASP A 168 -33.86 -15.37 -10.84
N GLN A 169 -32.97 -14.77 -11.64
CA GLN A 169 -32.43 -13.42 -11.45
C GLN A 169 -31.88 -12.88 -12.78
N ASP A 170 -31.68 -11.58 -12.86
CA ASP A 170 -31.14 -10.91 -14.05
C ASP A 170 -29.68 -11.32 -14.33
N ASP A 171 -29.26 -11.20 -15.59
CA ASP A 171 -27.87 -11.41 -16.03
C ASP A 171 -26.91 -10.44 -15.35
N PHE A 172 -25.73 -10.96 -15.02
CA PHE A 172 -24.65 -10.18 -14.45
C PHE A 172 -23.91 -9.39 -15.53
N LEU A 173 -23.54 -8.17 -15.18
CA LEU A 173 -22.49 -7.42 -15.86
C LEU A 173 -21.20 -7.64 -15.08
N ASN A 174 -20.20 -8.27 -15.71
CA ASN A 174 -18.95 -8.64 -15.08
C ASN A 174 -17.74 -7.99 -15.76
N GLY A 175 -16.68 -7.74 -14.99
CA GLY A 175 -15.40 -7.26 -15.45
C GLY A 175 -14.30 -7.62 -14.48
N CYS A 176 -13.08 -7.19 -14.81
CA CYS A 176 -11.91 -7.34 -13.98
C CYS A 176 -11.10 -6.04 -14.03
N LEU A 177 -10.42 -5.71 -12.94
CA LEU A 177 -9.44 -4.63 -12.90
C LEU A 177 -8.09 -5.11 -12.37
N GLU A 178 -7.03 -4.43 -12.82
CA GLU A 178 -5.69 -4.52 -12.26
C GLU A 178 -5.46 -3.32 -11.33
N LEU A 179 -5.11 -3.61 -10.09
CA LEU A 179 -4.83 -2.64 -9.04
C LEU A 179 -3.37 -2.75 -8.60
N GLU A 180 -2.65 -1.63 -8.52
CA GLU A 180 -1.42 -1.53 -7.74
C GLU A 180 -1.78 -1.00 -6.36
N THR A 181 -1.37 -1.68 -5.28
CA THR A 181 -1.74 -1.27 -3.92
C THR A 181 -0.60 -1.44 -2.92
N LEU A 182 -0.63 -0.64 -1.84
CA LEU A 182 0.19 -0.81 -0.64
C LEU A 182 -0.54 -1.58 0.47
N LEU A 183 -1.84 -1.80 0.31
CA LEU A 183 -2.68 -2.47 1.31
C LEU A 183 -2.36 -3.96 1.34
N THR A 184 -2.34 -4.54 2.52
CA THR A 184 -2.33 -6.00 2.70
C THR A 184 -3.62 -6.64 2.17
N PRO A 185 -3.67 -7.97 1.89
CA PRO A 185 -4.89 -8.63 1.45
C PRO A 185 -6.10 -8.36 2.35
N ARG A 186 -5.90 -8.36 3.68
CA ARG A 186 -6.96 -8.11 4.66
C ARG A 186 -7.44 -6.66 4.67
N GLU A 187 -6.53 -5.70 4.55
CA GLU A 187 -6.89 -4.27 4.46
C GLU A 187 -7.64 -4.00 3.15
N LEU A 188 -7.17 -4.56 2.04
CA LEU A 188 -7.84 -4.43 0.74
C LEU A 188 -9.25 -5.03 0.79
N LEU A 189 -9.42 -6.24 1.35
CA LEU A 189 -10.75 -6.85 1.52
C LEU A 189 -11.68 -5.96 2.36
N GLY A 190 -11.14 -5.30 3.40
CA GLY A 190 -11.89 -4.32 4.19
C GLY A 190 -12.40 -3.15 3.34
N GLU A 191 -11.57 -2.61 2.45
CA GLU A 191 -11.95 -1.54 1.53
C GLU A 191 -12.96 -2.00 0.48
N LEU A 192 -12.81 -3.22 -0.08
CA LEU A 192 -13.78 -3.77 -1.02
C LEU A 192 -15.16 -3.92 -0.36
N ASN A 193 -15.21 -4.51 0.84
CA ASN A 193 -16.48 -4.63 1.59
C ASN A 193 -17.12 -3.26 1.91
N ARG A 194 -16.31 -2.23 2.22
CA ARG A 194 -16.79 -0.87 2.43
C ARG A 194 -17.44 -0.30 1.16
N ILE A 195 -16.78 -0.47 0.01
CA ILE A 195 -17.29 0.01 -1.29
C ILE A 195 -18.58 -0.72 -1.67
N GLU A 196 -18.67 -2.02 -1.46
CA GLU A 196 -19.89 -2.79 -1.67
C GLU A 196 -21.05 -2.32 -0.79
N ALA A 197 -20.78 -2.06 0.48
CA ALA A 197 -21.79 -1.54 1.41
C ALA A 197 -22.29 -0.13 1.00
N GLU A 198 -21.40 0.74 0.53
CA GLU A 198 -21.78 2.05 0.00
C GLU A 198 -22.61 1.96 -1.30
N ALA A 199 -22.40 0.90 -2.10
CA ALA A 199 -23.26 0.58 -3.25
C ALA A 199 -24.63 -0.03 -2.86
N GLY A 200 -24.94 -0.11 -1.57
CA GLY A 200 -26.21 -0.67 -1.06
C GLY A 200 -26.29 -2.19 -1.09
N ARG A 201 -25.16 -2.89 -1.06
CA ARG A 201 -25.15 -4.36 -1.02
C ARG A 201 -25.69 -4.84 0.32
N GLU A 202 -26.79 -5.64 0.26
CA GLU A 202 -27.31 -6.39 1.38
C GLU A 202 -27.11 -7.90 1.14
N ARG A 203 -26.45 -8.60 2.05
CA ARG A 203 -26.23 -10.06 1.97
C ARG A 203 -27.45 -10.82 2.52
N ILE A 204 -28.55 -10.91 1.76
CA ILE A 204 -29.80 -11.55 2.20
C ILE A 204 -29.81 -13.04 1.83
N VAL A 205 -29.36 -13.40 0.63
CA VAL A 205 -29.38 -14.77 0.10
C VAL A 205 -28.02 -15.16 -0.46
N HIS A 206 -27.56 -16.36 -0.16
CA HIS A 206 -26.32 -16.90 -0.76
C HIS A 206 -26.54 -17.11 -2.27
N TRP A 207 -25.68 -16.54 -3.13
CA TRP A 207 -25.79 -16.47 -4.59
C TRP A 207 -27.00 -15.67 -5.10
N GLY A 208 -27.59 -14.85 -4.27
CA GLY A 208 -28.67 -13.94 -4.66
C GLY A 208 -28.20 -12.75 -5.49
N PRO A 209 -29.15 -11.95 -6.00
CA PRO A 209 -28.86 -10.75 -6.75
C PRO A 209 -28.11 -9.73 -5.88
N ARG A 210 -27.23 -8.96 -6.52
CA ARG A 210 -26.37 -7.99 -5.83
C ARG A 210 -26.12 -6.72 -6.65
N THR A 211 -26.15 -5.60 -5.97
CA THR A 211 -25.84 -4.28 -6.57
C THR A 211 -24.40 -4.21 -7.04
N LEU A 212 -23.46 -4.73 -6.23
CA LEU A 212 -22.04 -4.78 -6.51
C LEU A 212 -21.40 -5.97 -5.81
N ASP A 213 -20.47 -6.64 -6.48
CA ASP A 213 -19.63 -7.72 -5.96
C ASP A 213 -18.19 -7.46 -6.35
N LEU A 214 -17.26 -7.50 -5.39
CA LEU A 214 -15.84 -7.24 -5.59
C LEU A 214 -15.03 -8.36 -4.91
N ASP A 215 -14.39 -9.20 -5.72
CA ASP A 215 -13.61 -10.33 -5.25
C ASP A 215 -12.14 -10.21 -5.63
N ILE A 216 -11.22 -10.43 -4.68
CA ILE A 216 -9.79 -10.54 -4.97
C ILE A 216 -9.53 -11.89 -5.65
N ILE A 217 -9.10 -11.87 -6.93
CA ILE A 217 -8.77 -13.09 -7.68
C ILE A 217 -7.31 -13.48 -7.48
N PHE A 218 -6.41 -12.50 -7.64
CA PHE A 218 -4.98 -12.68 -7.47
C PHE A 218 -4.42 -11.52 -6.68
N TYR A 219 -3.47 -11.82 -5.81
CA TYR A 219 -2.67 -10.86 -5.07
C TYR A 219 -1.21 -11.28 -5.17
N ASP A 220 -0.42 -10.62 -6.03
CA ASP A 220 0.90 -11.09 -6.46
C ASP A 220 0.87 -12.60 -6.80
N ASP A 221 1.89 -13.34 -6.37
CA ASP A 221 2.02 -14.80 -6.52
C ASP A 221 1.72 -15.57 -5.21
N ILE A 222 1.01 -14.93 -4.24
CA ILE A 222 0.74 -15.55 -2.94
C ILE A 222 -0.55 -16.38 -2.97
N THR A 223 -0.58 -17.44 -2.16
CA THR A 223 -1.79 -18.18 -1.83
C THR A 223 -2.18 -17.85 -0.39
N VAL A 224 -3.38 -17.30 -0.21
CA VAL A 224 -3.92 -16.99 1.12
C VAL A 224 -4.86 -18.11 1.54
N GLN A 225 -4.65 -18.68 2.74
CA GLN A 225 -5.48 -19.73 3.33
C GLN A 225 -5.96 -19.27 4.71
N GLU A 226 -6.60 -18.12 4.76
CA GLU A 226 -7.22 -17.62 5.99
C GLU A 226 -8.73 -17.86 5.95
N LYS A 227 -9.32 -18.08 7.14
CA LYS A 227 -10.73 -18.51 7.25
C LYS A 227 -11.75 -17.47 6.78
N ASP A 228 -11.32 -16.20 6.67
CA ASP A 228 -12.18 -15.05 6.35
C ASP A 228 -11.60 -14.18 5.20
N LEU A 229 -10.76 -14.79 4.36
CA LEU A 229 -10.14 -14.18 3.17
C LEU A 229 -10.34 -15.10 1.98
#